data_ee7ac319ec16d03547671badd65f02d1
#
_entry.id   ee7ac319ec16d03547671badd65f02d1
#
_cell.length_a   1.000
_cell.length_b   1.000
_cell.length_c   1.000
_cell.angle_alpha   90.00
_cell.angle_beta   90.00
_cell.angle_gamma   90.00
#
_symmetry.space_group_name_H-M   'P 1'
#
loop_
_entity.id
_entity.type
_entity.pdbx_description
1 polymer ?
#
loop_
_entity_poly.entity_id
_entity_poly.type
_entity_poly.pdbx_seq_one_letter_code
_entity_poly.pdbx_strand_id
1 'polypeptide(L)'
;MTLDELSAKSGVSKSILSQIERDLSNPTVTTISRIAEALDEKLSDFFLKIEVEETSSIESSKETPSITSKDGLCELNILGAGETVNWLQWYILEMKPKGVLDSGSHGPKTFENLTVIDGQIEVECGERRERLSKGDTFRFQSNREHTLKNISKQKVQVLMVNYIDPVNGSFN
;
A
#
# COMPACT_ATOMS: atom_id res chain seq x y z
N MET A 1 -8.96 13.82 32.44
CA MET A 1 -8.17 15.04 32.17
C MET A 1 -9.09 16.08 31.59
N THR A 2 -9.05 17.35 32.10
CA THR A 2 -9.84 18.46 31.56
C THR A 2 -9.17 19.09 30.35
N LEU A 3 -9.92 19.89 29.56
CA LEU A 3 -9.33 20.63 28.42
C LEU A 3 -8.23 21.62 28.86
N ASP A 4 -8.32 22.15 30.06
CA ASP A 4 -7.29 23.05 30.62
C ASP A 4 -6.01 22.27 30.93
N GLU A 5 -6.11 21.10 31.55
CA GLU A 5 -4.98 20.21 31.83
C GLU A 5 -4.34 19.71 30.53
N LEU A 6 -5.15 19.33 29.54
CA LEU A 6 -4.66 18.87 28.22
C LEU A 6 -3.97 20.01 27.48
N SER A 7 -4.53 21.22 27.51
CA SER A 7 -3.91 22.41 26.92
C SER A 7 -2.54 22.72 27.55
N ALA A 8 -2.45 22.62 28.88
CA ALA A 8 -1.18 22.84 29.58
C ALA A 8 -0.11 21.79 29.24
N LYS A 9 -0.50 20.52 29.09
CA LYS A 9 0.42 19.42 28.76
C LYS A 9 0.84 19.39 27.27
N SER A 10 -0.12 19.57 26.39
CA SER A 10 0.12 19.44 24.94
C SER A 10 0.66 20.72 24.29
N GLY A 11 0.53 21.87 24.96
CA GLY A 11 0.81 23.18 24.36
C GLY A 11 -0.16 23.58 23.24
N VAL A 12 -1.29 22.85 23.09
CA VAL A 12 -2.37 23.17 22.16
C VAL A 12 -3.39 24.02 22.89
N SER A 13 -3.83 25.13 22.29
CA SER A 13 -4.77 26.03 22.96
C SER A 13 -6.11 25.35 23.25
N LYS A 14 -6.74 25.68 24.36
CA LYS A 14 -8.06 25.17 24.75
C LYS A 14 -9.12 25.41 23.67
N SER A 15 -9.03 26.51 22.94
CA SER A 15 -9.94 26.83 21.83
C SER A 15 -9.81 25.82 20.69
N ILE A 16 -8.57 25.45 20.31
CA ILE A 16 -8.31 24.43 19.29
C ILE A 16 -8.80 23.06 19.77
N LEU A 17 -8.48 22.66 21.01
CA LEU A 17 -8.96 21.41 21.59
C LEU A 17 -10.49 21.32 21.58
N SER A 18 -11.17 22.39 21.97
CA SER A 18 -12.65 22.44 21.94
C SER A 18 -13.22 22.37 20.52
N GLN A 19 -12.53 22.91 19.53
CA GLN A 19 -12.94 22.79 18.13
C GLN A 19 -12.77 21.37 17.61
N ILE A 20 -11.68 20.69 18.00
CA ILE A 20 -11.42 19.28 17.66
C ILE A 20 -12.52 18.39 18.26
N GLU A 21 -12.83 18.55 19.57
CA GLU A 21 -13.90 17.77 20.23
C GLU A 21 -15.29 17.91 19.60
N ARG A 22 -15.53 19.04 18.95
CA ARG A 22 -16.81 19.33 18.28
C ARG A 22 -16.78 19.05 16.79
N ASP A 23 -15.70 18.45 16.30
CA ASP A 23 -15.49 18.18 14.87
C ASP A 23 -15.58 19.45 13.98
N LEU A 24 -15.18 20.60 14.54
CA LEU A 24 -15.21 21.90 13.88
C LEU A 24 -13.86 22.31 13.28
N SER A 25 -12.82 21.50 13.43
CA SER A 25 -11.50 21.77 12.86
C SER A 25 -10.76 20.47 12.51
N ASN A 26 -9.99 20.51 11.42
CA ASN A 26 -9.07 19.44 11.05
C ASN A 26 -7.69 19.76 11.63
N PRO A 27 -7.26 19.09 12.73
CA PRO A 27 -5.95 19.32 13.31
C PRO A 27 -4.85 18.82 12.38
N THR A 28 -3.71 19.50 12.41
CA THR A 28 -2.50 19.02 11.73
C THR A 28 -1.95 17.78 12.45
N VAL A 29 -1.18 16.95 11.73
CA VAL A 29 -0.47 15.79 12.32
C VAL A 29 0.37 16.21 13.54
N THR A 30 1.03 17.37 13.47
CA THR A 30 1.80 17.92 14.60
C THR A 30 0.90 18.22 15.81
N THR A 31 -0.32 18.73 15.59
CA THR A 31 -1.28 18.99 16.67
C THR A 31 -1.75 17.68 17.30
N ILE A 32 -2.07 16.67 16.48
CA ILE A 32 -2.48 15.34 16.97
C ILE A 32 -1.33 14.67 17.73
N SER A 33 -0.09 14.75 17.23
CA SER A 33 1.09 14.20 17.90
C SER A 33 1.28 14.77 19.30
N ARG A 34 1.15 16.11 19.48
CA ARG A 34 1.24 16.75 20.78
C ARG A 34 0.11 16.34 21.74
N ILE A 35 -1.08 16.15 21.21
CA ILE A 35 -2.22 15.67 22.00
C ILE A 35 -1.99 14.23 22.45
N ALA A 36 -1.53 13.35 21.53
CA ALA A 36 -1.22 11.96 21.81
C ALA A 36 -0.16 11.84 22.91
N GLU A 37 0.95 12.59 22.77
CA GLU A 37 2.01 12.64 23.78
C GLU A 37 1.51 13.12 25.16
N ALA A 38 0.65 14.14 25.20
CA ALA A 38 0.07 14.63 26.42
C ALA A 38 -0.90 13.63 27.10
N LEU A 39 -1.49 12.73 26.32
CA LEU A 39 -2.37 11.64 26.76
C LEU A 39 -1.62 10.35 27.11
N ASP A 40 -0.30 10.31 26.88
CA ASP A 40 0.54 9.12 27.01
C ASP A 40 0.07 7.98 26.07
N GLU A 41 -0.42 8.36 24.89
CA GLU A 41 -0.90 7.46 23.85
C GLU A 41 0.02 7.50 22.63
N LYS A 42 0.15 6.39 21.92
CA LYS A 42 0.89 6.37 20.65
C LYS A 42 0.08 7.06 19.57
N LEU A 43 0.75 7.85 18.74
CA LEU A 43 0.12 8.51 17.59
C LEU A 43 -0.60 7.50 16.66
N SER A 44 -0.03 6.30 16.49
CA SER A 44 -0.66 5.20 15.75
C SER A 44 -2.04 4.82 16.30
N ASP A 45 -2.22 4.87 17.60
CA ASP A 45 -3.47 4.43 18.25
C ASP A 45 -4.60 5.44 18.04
N PHE A 46 -4.25 6.71 17.81
CA PHE A 46 -5.20 7.74 17.38
C PHE A 46 -5.74 7.50 15.97
N PHE A 47 -4.92 6.99 15.08
CA PHE A 47 -5.35 6.64 13.72
C PHE A 47 -6.05 5.29 13.65
N LEU A 48 -5.77 4.38 14.60
CA LEU A 48 -6.43 3.07 14.70
C LEU A 48 -7.78 3.12 15.44
N LYS A 49 -8.02 4.15 16.24
CA LYS A 49 -9.31 4.43 16.92
C LYS A 49 -10.27 5.32 16.13
N ILE A 50 -10.00 5.60 14.86
CA ILE A 50 -11.07 5.98 13.96
C ILE A 50 -12.03 4.79 14.02
N GLU A 51 -13.21 4.97 14.59
CA GLU A 51 -14.32 4.04 14.42
C GLU A 51 -14.40 3.83 12.90
N VAL A 52 -13.82 2.73 12.46
CA VAL A 52 -14.12 2.19 11.15
C VAL A 52 -15.60 1.87 11.31
N GLU A 53 -16.49 2.75 10.85
CA GLU A 53 -17.80 2.29 10.45
C GLU A 53 -17.51 1.01 9.71
N GLU A 54 -18.12 -0.11 10.14
CA GLU A 54 -17.95 -1.39 9.46
C GLU A 54 -18.48 -1.25 8.03
N THR A 55 -17.74 -0.55 7.21
CA THR A 55 -18.01 -0.44 5.78
C THR A 55 -17.38 -1.67 5.15
N SER A 56 -18.16 -2.76 5.11
CA SER A 56 -17.82 -3.88 4.26
C SER A 56 -18.24 -3.55 2.83
N SER A 57 -17.32 -3.64 1.89
CA SER A 57 -17.60 -3.50 0.46
C SER A 57 -17.24 -4.77 -0.29
N ILE A 58 -18.05 -5.12 -1.28
CA ILE A 58 -17.74 -6.19 -2.23
C ILE A 58 -17.51 -5.51 -3.59
N GLU A 59 -16.29 -5.61 -4.09
CA GLU A 59 -16.02 -5.28 -5.48
C GLU A 59 -16.23 -6.52 -6.36
N SER A 60 -17.14 -6.40 -7.32
CA SER A 60 -17.37 -7.46 -8.29
C SER A 60 -16.16 -7.57 -9.23
N SER A 61 -15.72 -8.79 -9.53
CA SER A 61 -14.66 -9.04 -10.52
C SER A 61 -14.96 -8.47 -11.92
N LYS A 62 -16.24 -8.16 -12.22
CA LYS A 62 -16.66 -7.52 -13.48
C LYS A 62 -16.44 -6.01 -13.48
N GLU A 63 -16.31 -5.41 -12.31
CA GLU A 63 -16.15 -3.96 -12.10
C GLU A 63 -14.73 -3.61 -11.67
N THR A 64 -13.91 -4.62 -11.36
CA THR A 64 -12.50 -4.45 -10.99
C THR A 64 -11.74 -3.75 -12.14
N PRO A 65 -11.17 -2.56 -11.91
CA PRO A 65 -10.39 -1.87 -12.91
C PRO A 65 -9.19 -2.69 -13.36
N SER A 66 -8.85 -2.63 -14.64
CA SER A 66 -7.66 -3.32 -15.17
C SER A 66 -6.82 -2.44 -16.07
N ILE A 67 -5.54 -2.77 -16.15
CA ILE A 67 -4.56 -2.15 -17.06
C ILE A 67 -4.00 -3.26 -17.94
N THR A 68 -4.16 -3.12 -19.25
CA THR A 68 -3.65 -4.09 -20.22
C THR A 68 -2.39 -3.56 -20.89
N SER A 69 -1.37 -4.41 -21.04
CA SER A 69 -0.16 -4.08 -21.80
C SER A 69 -0.47 -3.80 -23.28
N LYS A 70 0.41 -3.05 -23.96
CA LYS A 70 0.20 -2.65 -25.36
C LYS A 70 0.05 -3.83 -26.30
N ASP A 71 0.71 -4.94 -26.02
CA ASP A 71 0.65 -6.19 -26.80
C ASP A 71 -0.53 -7.09 -26.41
N GLY A 72 -1.27 -6.73 -25.36
CA GLY A 72 -2.41 -7.50 -24.85
C GLY A 72 -2.03 -8.83 -24.19
N LEU A 73 -0.76 -9.03 -23.87
CA LEU A 73 -0.27 -10.27 -23.26
C LEU A 73 -0.26 -10.24 -21.74
N CYS A 74 -0.29 -9.05 -21.12
CA CYS A 74 -0.34 -8.86 -19.68
C CYS A 74 -1.55 -8.00 -19.29
N GLU A 75 -2.22 -8.37 -18.22
CA GLU A 75 -3.34 -7.63 -17.64
C GLU A 75 -3.19 -7.56 -16.13
N LEU A 76 -3.20 -6.35 -15.57
CA LEU A 76 -3.21 -6.09 -14.15
C LEU A 76 -4.62 -5.73 -13.71
N ASN A 77 -5.22 -6.57 -12.88
CA ASN A 77 -6.49 -6.29 -12.23
C ASN A 77 -6.20 -5.61 -10.89
N ILE A 78 -6.70 -4.38 -10.70
CA ILE A 78 -6.42 -3.53 -9.55
C ILE A 78 -7.37 -3.92 -8.41
N LEU A 79 -6.86 -4.57 -7.36
CA LEU A 79 -7.64 -5.00 -6.21
C LEU A 79 -7.57 -4.01 -5.04
N GLY A 80 -6.53 -3.16 -5.04
CA GLY A 80 -6.32 -2.17 -3.98
C GLY A 80 -7.33 -1.04 -4.04
N ALA A 81 -7.83 -0.63 -2.88
CA ALA A 81 -8.67 0.55 -2.77
C ALA A 81 -7.91 1.82 -3.16
N GLY A 82 -8.60 2.79 -3.77
CA GLY A 82 -7.99 4.03 -4.25
C GLY A 82 -7.31 4.84 -3.14
N GLU A 83 -7.84 4.77 -1.91
CA GLU A 83 -7.29 5.45 -0.74
C GLU A 83 -5.91 4.92 -0.33
N THR A 84 -5.62 3.66 -0.63
CA THR A 84 -4.35 3.02 -0.26
C THR A 84 -3.25 3.17 -1.30
N VAL A 85 -3.55 3.65 -2.50
CA VAL A 85 -2.66 3.63 -3.67
C VAL A 85 -1.28 4.28 -3.44
N ASN A 86 -1.20 5.25 -2.52
CA ASN A 86 0.03 5.98 -2.23
C ASN A 86 1.01 5.20 -1.32
N TRP A 87 0.57 4.12 -0.68
CA TRP A 87 1.41 3.37 0.27
C TRP A 87 1.24 1.86 0.20
N LEU A 88 0.11 1.35 -0.29
CA LEU A 88 -0.16 -0.07 -0.47
C LEU A 88 -0.98 -0.28 -1.73
N GLN A 89 -0.47 -1.12 -2.62
CA GLN A 89 -1.13 -1.48 -3.88
C GLN A 89 -1.11 -2.99 -4.01
N TRP A 90 -2.20 -3.60 -4.47
CA TRP A 90 -2.20 -5.01 -4.80
C TRP A 90 -3.02 -5.29 -6.05
N TYR A 91 -2.55 -6.28 -6.79
CA TYR A 91 -3.02 -6.61 -8.12
C TYR A 91 -3.04 -8.11 -8.33
N ILE A 92 -3.91 -8.58 -9.20
CA ILE A 92 -3.72 -9.86 -9.89
C ILE A 92 -3.14 -9.55 -11.26
N LEU A 93 -1.91 -9.98 -11.49
CA LEU A 93 -1.29 -9.96 -12.81
C LEU A 93 -1.62 -11.27 -13.52
N GLU A 94 -2.23 -11.17 -14.69
CA GLU A 94 -2.47 -12.26 -15.61
C GLU A 94 -1.56 -12.11 -16.84
N MET A 95 -0.81 -13.15 -17.14
CA MET A 95 0.11 -13.14 -18.28
C MET A 95 -0.18 -14.31 -19.21
N LYS A 96 -0.49 -14.02 -20.46
CA LYS A 96 -0.54 -15.03 -21.53
C LYS A 96 0.84 -15.62 -21.79
N PRO A 97 0.96 -16.76 -22.48
CA PRO A 97 2.27 -17.29 -22.90
C PRO A 97 3.09 -16.24 -23.63
N LYS A 98 4.39 -16.15 -23.28
CA LYS A 98 5.33 -15.13 -23.76
C LYS A 98 5.07 -13.69 -23.29
N GLY A 99 4.08 -13.47 -22.41
CA GLY A 99 3.84 -12.16 -21.82
C GLY A 99 5.07 -11.68 -21.05
N VAL A 100 5.37 -10.40 -21.20
CA VAL A 100 6.46 -9.71 -20.49
C VAL A 100 5.89 -8.43 -19.92
N LEU A 101 6.10 -8.22 -18.63
CA LEU A 101 5.77 -6.99 -17.93
C LEU A 101 7.07 -6.31 -17.50
N ASP A 102 7.40 -5.22 -18.17
CA ASP A 102 8.52 -4.36 -17.80
C ASP A 102 8.01 -3.25 -16.88
N SER A 103 8.65 -3.10 -15.73
CA SER A 103 8.33 -2.09 -14.73
C SER A 103 9.54 -1.20 -14.46
N GLY A 104 9.32 0.11 -14.44
CA GLY A 104 10.31 1.08 -13.98
C GLY A 104 10.50 1.04 -12.47
N SER A 105 11.40 1.88 -11.98
CA SER A 105 11.56 2.08 -10.54
C SER A 105 10.29 2.67 -9.92
N HIS A 106 9.82 2.09 -8.83
CA HIS A 106 8.71 2.62 -8.03
C HIS A 106 9.15 3.65 -6.98
N GLY A 107 10.43 4.01 -6.99
CA GLY A 107 11.01 4.99 -6.07
C GLY A 107 11.78 4.36 -4.90
N PRO A 108 12.40 5.19 -4.06
CA PRO A 108 13.17 4.71 -2.91
C PRO A 108 12.24 4.07 -1.88
N LYS A 109 12.76 3.07 -1.14
CA LYS A 109 12.04 2.36 -0.07
C LYS A 109 10.73 1.69 -0.51
N THR A 110 10.64 1.27 -1.76
CA THR A 110 9.52 0.49 -2.28
C THR A 110 9.87 -0.98 -2.31
N PHE A 111 8.91 -1.81 -1.95
CA PHE A 111 9.05 -3.26 -1.91
C PHE A 111 7.91 -3.89 -2.68
N GLU A 112 8.25 -4.89 -3.45
CA GLU A 112 7.28 -5.69 -4.19
C GLU A 112 7.32 -7.14 -3.71
N ASN A 113 6.14 -7.72 -3.53
CA ASN A 113 5.95 -9.11 -3.19
C ASN A 113 5.16 -9.76 -4.33
N LEU A 114 5.75 -10.79 -4.93
CA LEU A 114 5.15 -11.56 -6.02
C LEU A 114 4.85 -12.96 -5.50
N THR A 115 3.59 -13.36 -5.48
CA THR A 115 3.21 -14.74 -5.15
C THR A 115 2.57 -15.38 -6.37
N VAL A 116 3.17 -16.46 -6.88
CA VAL A 116 2.65 -17.18 -8.04
C VAL A 116 1.43 -18.01 -7.62
N ILE A 117 0.26 -17.62 -8.11
CA ILE A 117 -1.00 -18.32 -7.86
C ILE A 117 -1.14 -19.53 -8.78
N ASP A 118 -0.75 -19.36 -10.06
CA ASP A 118 -0.73 -20.45 -11.03
C ASP A 118 0.32 -20.21 -12.13
N GLY A 119 0.93 -21.30 -12.59
CA GLY A 119 1.96 -21.29 -13.65
C GLY A 119 3.38 -21.06 -13.13
N GLN A 120 4.23 -20.50 -13.99
CA GLN A 120 5.64 -20.22 -13.70
C GLN A 120 6.07 -18.91 -14.34
N ILE A 121 6.83 -18.11 -13.60
CA ILE A 121 7.40 -16.85 -14.09
C ILE A 121 8.91 -16.83 -13.87
N GLU A 122 9.58 -16.00 -14.65
CA GLU A 122 10.94 -15.54 -14.42
C GLU A 122 10.90 -14.07 -14.06
N VAL A 123 11.60 -13.69 -12.98
CA VAL A 123 11.71 -12.30 -12.52
C VAL A 123 13.17 -11.88 -12.66
N GLU A 124 13.38 -10.75 -13.34
CA GLU A 124 14.69 -10.10 -13.44
C GLU A 124 14.65 -8.78 -12.67
N CYS A 125 15.57 -8.60 -11.72
CA CYS A 125 15.69 -7.37 -10.94
C CYS A 125 17.16 -7.07 -10.68
N GLY A 126 17.72 -6.10 -11.41
CA GLY A 126 19.15 -5.84 -11.45
C GLY A 126 19.92 -7.06 -11.97
N GLU A 127 20.89 -7.56 -11.19
CA GLU A 127 21.68 -8.75 -11.56
C GLU A 127 21.00 -10.08 -11.18
N ARG A 128 19.90 -10.02 -10.42
CA ARG A 128 19.16 -11.21 -10.00
C ARG A 128 18.19 -11.67 -11.06
N ARG A 129 18.19 -12.96 -11.28
CA ARG A 129 17.20 -13.66 -12.11
C ARG A 129 16.71 -14.86 -11.34
N GLU A 130 15.43 -14.89 -11.03
CA GLU A 130 14.79 -15.94 -10.24
C GLU A 130 13.63 -16.57 -11.01
N ARG A 131 13.46 -17.87 -10.86
CA ARG A 131 12.31 -18.60 -11.41
C ARG A 131 11.40 -19.01 -10.30
N LEU A 132 10.14 -18.65 -10.42
CA LEU A 132 9.12 -18.92 -9.42
C LEU A 132 8.06 -19.84 -10.01
N SER A 133 7.66 -20.80 -9.21
CA SER A 133 6.59 -21.74 -9.50
C SER A 133 5.39 -21.47 -8.59
N LYS A 134 4.27 -22.08 -8.89
CA LYS A 134 3.05 -22.01 -8.08
C LYS A 134 3.34 -22.19 -6.58
N GLY A 135 2.90 -21.22 -5.76
CA GLY A 135 3.08 -21.16 -4.32
C GLY A 135 4.34 -20.41 -3.87
N ASP A 136 5.30 -20.18 -4.76
CA ASP A 136 6.50 -19.41 -4.43
C ASP A 136 6.18 -17.93 -4.24
N THR A 137 6.88 -17.30 -3.29
CA THR A 137 6.82 -15.85 -3.07
C THR A 137 8.23 -15.27 -3.14
N PHE A 138 8.40 -14.27 -3.97
CA PHE A 138 9.62 -13.47 -4.09
C PHE A 138 9.38 -12.06 -3.60
N ARG A 139 10.29 -11.56 -2.76
CA ARG A 139 10.26 -10.19 -2.21
C ARG A 139 11.53 -9.48 -2.59
N PHE A 140 11.39 -8.26 -3.12
CA PHE A 140 12.55 -7.46 -3.51
C PHE A 140 12.24 -5.96 -3.38
N GLN A 141 13.32 -5.16 -3.33
CA GLN A 141 13.19 -3.71 -3.42
C GLN A 141 12.94 -3.34 -4.88
N SER A 142 11.80 -2.70 -5.14
CA SER A 142 11.39 -2.28 -6.48
C SER A 142 11.84 -0.85 -6.84
N ASN A 143 12.95 -0.41 -6.23
CA ASN A 143 13.58 0.90 -6.46
C ASN A 143 14.44 0.95 -7.75
N ARG A 144 14.35 -0.03 -8.60
CA ARG A 144 15.03 -0.16 -9.89
C ARG A 144 14.15 -0.86 -10.92
N GLU A 145 14.55 -0.80 -12.17
CA GLU A 145 13.87 -1.52 -13.25
C GLU A 145 13.87 -3.03 -12.97
N HIS A 146 12.76 -3.65 -13.27
CA HIS A 146 12.57 -5.08 -13.14
C HIS A 146 11.57 -5.59 -14.17
N THR A 147 11.68 -6.88 -14.53
CA THR A 147 10.89 -7.50 -15.58
C THR A 147 10.33 -8.83 -15.09
N LEU A 148 9.06 -9.08 -15.35
CA LEU A 148 8.40 -10.35 -15.13
C LEU A 148 8.11 -11.00 -16.49
N LYS A 149 8.43 -12.30 -16.62
CA LYS A 149 8.22 -13.07 -17.87
C LYS A 149 7.43 -14.33 -17.60
N ASN A 150 6.38 -14.56 -18.35
CA ASN A 150 5.73 -15.87 -18.35
C ASN A 150 6.59 -16.88 -19.14
N ILE A 151 7.20 -17.82 -18.41
CA ILE A 151 8.03 -18.88 -18.98
C ILE A 151 7.28 -20.20 -19.19
N SER A 152 5.99 -20.21 -18.89
CA SER A 152 5.12 -21.37 -19.11
C SER A 152 4.44 -21.33 -20.48
N LYS A 153 3.86 -22.47 -20.90
CA LYS A 153 3.06 -22.56 -22.11
C LYS A 153 1.59 -22.19 -21.91
N GLN A 154 1.22 -21.85 -20.69
CA GLN A 154 -0.16 -21.52 -20.27
C GLN A 154 -0.22 -20.12 -19.68
N LYS A 155 -1.40 -19.64 -19.45
CA LYS A 155 -1.64 -18.39 -18.69
C LYS A 155 -1.11 -18.55 -17.28
N VAL A 156 -0.52 -17.50 -16.76
CA VAL A 156 0.02 -17.40 -15.40
C VAL A 156 -0.79 -16.38 -14.63
N GLN A 157 -0.98 -16.63 -13.34
CA GLN A 157 -1.54 -15.67 -12.39
C GLN A 157 -0.55 -15.41 -11.25
N VAL A 158 -0.33 -14.14 -10.95
CA VAL A 158 0.55 -13.68 -9.86
C VAL A 158 -0.20 -12.66 -9.02
N LEU A 159 -0.22 -12.87 -7.70
CA LEU A 159 -0.61 -11.82 -6.76
C LEU A 159 0.60 -10.91 -6.55
N MET A 160 0.42 -9.63 -6.84
CA MET A 160 1.43 -8.59 -6.64
C MET A 160 0.98 -7.68 -5.50
N VAL A 161 1.85 -7.48 -4.52
CA VAL A 161 1.61 -6.55 -3.41
C VAL A 161 2.79 -5.61 -3.31
N ASN A 162 2.54 -4.33 -3.57
CA ASN A 162 3.53 -3.27 -3.51
C ASN A 162 3.33 -2.45 -2.24
N TYR A 163 4.38 -2.34 -1.46
CA TYR A 163 4.45 -1.45 -0.32
C TYR A 163 5.37 -0.27 -0.65
N ILE A 164 4.83 0.94 -0.51
CA ILE A 164 5.53 2.19 -0.75
C ILE A 164 5.69 2.87 0.61
N ASP A 165 6.93 2.96 1.10
CA ASP A 165 7.19 3.69 2.35
C ASP A 165 6.90 5.19 2.12
N PRO A 166 5.89 5.78 2.80
CA PRO A 166 5.60 7.18 2.62
C PRO A 166 6.80 8.02 3.04
N VAL A 167 7.38 8.71 2.10
CA VAL A 167 8.52 9.63 2.32
C VAL A 167 8.03 10.73 3.24
N ASN A 168 8.32 10.63 4.52
CA ASN A 168 8.24 11.58 5.65
C ASN A 168 7.52 11.06 6.89
N GLY A 169 7.29 9.79 7.03
CA GLY A 169 6.92 9.21 8.30
C GLY A 169 8.19 8.79 9.05
N SER A 170 8.72 9.64 9.92
CA SER A 170 9.70 9.20 10.92
C SER A 170 9.01 8.21 11.84
N PHE A 171 9.12 6.94 11.52
CA PHE A 171 8.93 5.89 12.50
C PHE A 171 10.29 5.70 13.21
N ASN A 172 10.54 6.50 14.24
CA ASN A 172 11.50 6.22 15.28
C ASN A 172 10.78 5.52 16.42
#